data_9ca1893f15863c907799b88a6f28e529
#
_entry.id   9ca1893f15863c907799b88a6f28e529
#
_cell.length_a   1.000
_cell.length_b   1.000
_cell.length_c   1.000
_cell.angle_alpha   90.00
_cell.angle_beta   90.00
_cell.angle_gamma   90.00
#
_symmetry.space_group_name_H-M   'P 1'
#
loop_
_entity.id
_entity.type
_entity.pdbx_description
1 polymer ?
#
loop_
_entity_poly.entity_id
_entity_poly.type
_entity_poly.pdbx_seq_one_letter_code
_entity_poly.pdbx_strand_id
1 'polypeptide(L)'
;KKDDTTSLIQRATLAKITSSHKKYMFNTIPSGKPLKKTKVTAKFGFRIHPITKKKKFHQGIDLRAKRGTKVYSTADGVVRYVQTKDKGNWGRTIIIAHNFGFETVYAHLKKSKVKVGDVIKKGDIIGLSGNSGRSTGPHLHYEVRYASRILDPSTFMSWNMKNYENIFEKQRRVKWDSLVNLISHQVKIQAQQ
;
A
#
# COMPACT_ATOMS: atom_id res chain seq x y z
N LYS A 1 11.66 22.40 21.08
CA LYS A 1 13.06 21.86 21.14
C LYS A 1 13.18 20.37 20.82
N LYS A 2 12.17 19.53 21.12
CA LYS A 2 12.18 18.09 20.73
C LYS A 2 11.97 17.87 19.22
N ASP A 3 11.22 18.75 18.56
CA ASP A 3 10.92 18.64 17.12
C ASP A 3 12.15 18.91 16.23
N ASP A 4 13.06 19.76 16.68
CA ASP A 4 14.20 20.21 15.86
C ASP A 4 15.30 19.13 15.77
N THR A 5 15.60 18.47 16.88
CA THR A 5 16.61 17.40 16.94
C THR A 5 16.16 16.16 16.14
N THR A 6 14.87 15.78 16.27
CA THR A 6 14.27 14.68 15.49
C THR A 6 14.29 14.97 14.00
N SER A 7 14.00 16.20 13.61
CA SER A 7 14.08 16.68 12.21
C SER A 7 15.53 16.62 11.67
N LEU A 8 16.53 16.97 12.47
CA LEU A 8 17.93 16.92 12.06
C LEU A 8 18.44 15.48 11.87
N ILE A 9 18.11 14.58 12.80
CA ILE A 9 18.46 13.16 12.70
C ILE A 9 17.78 12.54 11.45
N GLN A 10 16.53 12.85 11.22
CA GLN A 10 15.79 12.38 10.05
C GLN A 10 16.44 12.89 8.76
N ARG A 11 16.79 14.18 8.67
CA ARG A 11 17.47 14.76 7.51
C ARG A 11 18.84 14.12 7.27
N ALA A 12 19.62 13.90 8.32
CA ALA A 12 20.92 13.24 8.23
C ALA A 12 20.81 11.79 7.74
N THR A 13 19.79 11.07 8.19
CA THR A 13 19.51 9.69 7.73
C THR A 13 19.07 9.68 6.27
N LEU A 14 18.17 10.58 5.87
CA LEU A 14 17.68 10.68 4.50
C LEU A 14 18.77 11.10 3.51
N ALA A 15 19.74 11.92 3.93
CA ALA A 15 20.88 12.32 3.11
C ALA A 15 21.82 11.14 2.73
N LYS A 16 21.75 10.02 3.45
CA LYS A 16 22.54 8.81 3.16
C LYS A 16 21.88 7.87 2.14
N ILE A 17 20.67 8.18 1.68
CA ILE A 17 19.91 7.31 0.76
C ILE A 17 20.54 7.38 -0.63
N THR A 18 21.05 6.25 -1.09
CA THR A 18 21.63 6.06 -2.43
C THR A 18 20.56 5.62 -3.45
N SER A 19 20.90 5.58 -4.73
CA SER A 19 20.05 5.01 -5.78
C SER A 19 19.68 3.55 -5.52
N SER A 20 20.61 2.75 -4.97
CA SER A 20 20.34 1.36 -4.59
C SER A 20 19.34 1.26 -3.45
N HIS A 21 19.40 2.15 -2.46
CA HIS A 21 18.39 2.24 -1.40
C HIS A 21 17.01 2.56 -1.99
N LYS A 22 16.91 3.55 -2.88
CA LYS A 22 15.65 3.93 -3.53
C LYS A 22 15.04 2.78 -4.31
N LYS A 23 15.85 2.08 -5.12
CA LYS A 23 15.40 0.91 -5.88
C LYS A 23 14.85 -0.17 -4.95
N TYR A 24 15.54 -0.48 -3.88
CA TYR A 24 15.09 -1.44 -2.89
C TYR A 24 13.79 -1.01 -2.21
N MET A 25 13.68 0.26 -1.80
CA MET A 25 12.48 0.81 -1.17
C MET A 25 11.26 0.73 -2.10
N PHE A 26 11.39 1.11 -3.37
CA PHE A 26 10.30 1.05 -4.34
C PHE A 26 9.86 -0.37 -4.71
N ASN A 27 10.70 -1.38 -4.49
CA ASN A 27 10.31 -2.77 -4.68
C ASN A 27 9.67 -3.38 -3.43
N THR A 28 10.08 -2.99 -2.23
CA THR A 28 9.72 -3.67 -0.97
C THR A 28 8.68 -2.92 -0.13
N ILE A 29 8.57 -1.61 -0.31
CA ILE A 29 7.53 -0.78 0.33
C ILE A 29 6.45 -0.48 -0.70
N PRO A 30 5.15 -0.53 -0.33
CA PRO A 30 4.07 -0.24 -1.26
C PRO A 30 4.29 1.09 -1.99
N SER A 31 4.31 1.07 -3.31
CA SER A 31 4.49 2.25 -4.15
C SER A 31 3.87 2.05 -5.53
N GLY A 32 3.37 3.12 -6.12
CA GLY A 32 2.65 3.06 -7.37
C GLY A 32 1.21 2.57 -7.23
N LYS A 33 0.60 2.24 -8.33
CA LYS A 33 -0.84 1.99 -8.44
C LYS A 33 -1.13 0.50 -8.59
N PRO A 34 -2.18 -0.03 -7.91
CA PRO A 34 -2.60 -1.42 -8.05
C PRO A 34 -3.35 -1.71 -9.36
N LEU A 35 -3.69 -0.68 -10.14
CA LEU A 35 -4.34 -0.74 -11.45
C LEU A 35 -3.54 0.06 -12.47
N LYS A 36 -3.52 -0.34 -13.74
CA LYS A 36 -2.86 0.42 -14.82
C LYS A 36 -3.48 1.81 -15.02
N LYS A 37 -4.81 1.88 -14.99
CA LYS A 37 -5.56 3.14 -15.05
C LYS A 37 -6.29 3.33 -13.73
N THR A 38 -6.15 4.49 -13.10
CA THR A 38 -6.78 4.78 -11.82
C THR A 38 -7.63 6.04 -11.89
N LYS A 39 -8.85 5.92 -11.40
CA LYS A 39 -9.74 7.06 -11.09
C LYS A 39 -10.28 6.84 -9.68
N VAL A 40 -9.96 7.73 -8.76
CA VAL A 40 -10.44 7.68 -7.38
C VAL A 40 -11.93 8.00 -7.36
N THR A 41 -12.71 7.11 -6.75
CA THR A 41 -14.16 7.29 -6.54
C THR A 41 -14.50 7.58 -5.09
N ALA A 42 -13.66 7.14 -4.14
CA ALA A 42 -13.78 7.49 -2.73
C ALA A 42 -12.39 7.58 -2.10
N LYS A 43 -12.12 8.69 -1.42
CA LYS A 43 -10.85 8.97 -0.75
C LYS A 43 -10.77 8.31 0.62
N PHE A 44 -9.56 8.11 1.10
CA PHE A 44 -9.25 7.74 2.47
C PHE A 44 -9.68 8.84 3.46
N GLY A 45 -10.11 8.43 4.64
CA GLY A 45 -10.39 9.34 5.74
C GLY A 45 -11.88 9.53 6.05
N PHE A 46 -12.18 10.52 6.87
CA PHE A 46 -13.54 10.81 7.27
C PHE A 46 -14.36 11.39 6.13
N ARG A 47 -15.59 10.90 6.02
CA ARG A 47 -16.62 11.44 5.12
C ARG A 47 -17.96 11.50 5.82
N ILE A 48 -18.77 12.49 5.44
CA ILE A 48 -20.14 12.63 5.93
C ILE A 48 -21.07 11.97 4.93
N HIS A 49 -21.90 11.04 5.40
CA HIS A 49 -22.90 10.40 4.55
C HIS A 49 -23.92 11.46 4.10
N PRO A 50 -24.19 11.59 2.79
CA PRO A 50 -24.98 12.72 2.26
C PRO A 50 -26.43 12.76 2.80
N ILE A 51 -27.01 11.59 3.06
CA ILE A 51 -28.40 11.46 3.55
C ILE A 51 -28.44 11.42 5.08
N THR A 52 -27.74 10.48 5.70
CA THR A 52 -27.82 10.24 7.15
C THR A 52 -27.00 11.23 7.97
N LYS A 53 -26.17 12.07 7.32
CA LYS A 53 -25.23 13.02 7.95
C LYS A 53 -24.28 12.38 8.97
N LYS A 54 -24.23 11.05 9.03
CA LYS A 54 -23.30 10.33 9.92
C LYS A 54 -21.87 10.40 9.38
N LYS A 55 -20.94 10.71 10.27
CA LYS A 55 -19.51 10.69 9.99
C LYS A 55 -19.02 9.24 9.92
N LYS A 56 -18.38 8.85 8.81
CA LYS A 56 -17.82 7.51 8.60
C LYS A 56 -16.37 7.61 8.17
N PHE A 57 -15.52 6.76 8.71
CA PHE A 57 -14.13 6.66 8.30
C PHE A 57 -13.97 5.62 7.19
N HIS A 58 -13.32 6.00 6.08
CA HIS A 58 -12.96 5.12 4.98
C HIS A 58 -11.50 4.71 5.14
N GLN A 59 -11.26 3.42 5.37
CA GLN A 59 -9.97 2.85 5.75
C GLN A 59 -9.00 2.71 4.58
N GLY A 60 -9.45 2.94 3.37
CA GLY A 60 -8.66 2.81 2.16
C GLY A 60 -9.07 3.82 1.11
N ILE A 61 -8.77 3.51 -0.13
CA ILE A 61 -9.14 4.29 -1.30
C ILE A 61 -9.91 3.39 -2.26
N ASP A 62 -10.99 3.91 -2.84
CA ASP A 62 -11.75 3.19 -3.87
C ASP A 62 -11.36 3.70 -5.24
N LEU A 63 -11.04 2.76 -6.13
CA LEU A 63 -10.58 3.00 -7.48
C LEU A 63 -11.57 2.41 -8.48
N ARG A 64 -12.08 3.23 -9.41
CA ARG A 64 -12.96 2.76 -10.47
C ARG A 64 -12.26 1.66 -11.28
N ALA A 65 -12.93 0.53 -11.44
CA ALA A 65 -12.46 -0.59 -12.23
C ALA A 65 -13.64 -1.39 -12.79
N LYS A 66 -13.65 -1.66 -14.08
CA LYS A 66 -14.60 -2.61 -14.69
C LYS A 66 -14.34 -4.00 -14.10
N ARG A 67 -15.41 -4.80 -13.95
CA ARG A 67 -15.26 -6.22 -13.52
C ARG A 67 -14.26 -6.92 -14.40
N GLY A 68 -13.33 -7.65 -13.78
CA GLY A 68 -12.30 -8.40 -14.49
C GLY A 68 -11.06 -7.60 -14.84
N THR A 69 -10.90 -6.36 -14.34
CA THR A 69 -9.66 -5.60 -14.51
C THR A 69 -8.54 -6.25 -13.69
N LYS A 70 -7.36 -6.39 -14.29
CA LYS A 70 -6.17 -6.95 -13.64
C LYS A 70 -5.74 -6.06 -12.47
N VAL A 71 -5.51 -6.69 -11.32
CA VAL A 71 -5.01 -6.07 -10.09
C VAL A 71 -3.57 -6.50 -9.88
N TYR A 72 -2.70 -5.55 -9.60
CA TYR A 72 -1.26 -5.73 -9.46
C TYR A 72 -0.82 -5.49 -8.03
N SER A 73 0.13 -6.30 -7.55
CA SER A 73 0.80 -6.02 -6.27
C SER A 73 1.65 -4.76 -6.38
N THR A 74 1.60 -3.92 -5.36
CA THR A 74 2.33 -2.65 -5.30
C THR A 74 3.70 -2.75 -4.64
N ALA A 75 4.07 -3.94 -4.14
CA ALA A 75 5.39 -4.25 -3.61
C ALA A 75 5.64 -5.76 -3.59
N ASP A 76 6.91 -6.15 -3.43
CA ASP A 76 7.30 -7.53 -3.13
C ASP A 76 6.70 -7.98 -1.80
N GLY A 77 6.34 -9.24 -1.67
CA GLY A 77 5.79 -9.77 -0.43
C GLY A 77 5.35 -11.23 -0.52
N VAL A 78 4.56 -11.62 0.47
CA VAL A 78 3.97 -12.96 0.58
C VAL A 78 2.47 -12.82 0.83
N VAL A 79 1.68 -13.60 0.14
CA VAL A 79 0.22 -13.61 0.34
C VAL A 79 -0.09 -14.15 1.73
N ARG A 80 -0.65 -13.32 2.59
CA ARG A 80 -0.99 -13.66 3.98
C ARG A 80 -2.41 -14.15 4.15
N TYR A 81 -3.33 -13.63 3.35
CA TYR A 81 -4.76 -13.92 3.46
C TYR A 81 -5.45 -13.88 2.11
N VAL A 82 -6.34 -14.84 1.87
CA VAL A 82 -7.23 -14.86 0.70
C VAL A 82 -8.63 -15.27 1.13
N GLN A 83 -9.62 -14.43 0.88
CA GLN A 83 -11.04 -14.76 0.95
C GLN A 83 -11.56 -15.02 -0.47
N THR A 84 -11.93 -16.26 -0.74
CA THR A 84 -12.43 -16.68 -2.06
C THR A 84 -13.94 -16.62 -2.19
N LYS A 85 -14.66 -16.57 -1.07
CA LYS A 85 -16.14 -16.50 -1.04
C LYS A 85 -16.60 -15.04 -1.05
N ASP A 86 -17.70 -14.80 -1.74
CA ASP A 86 -18.39 -13.50 -1.75
C ASP A 86 -19.21 -13.34 -0.47
N LYS A 87 -18.53 -12.97 0.61
CA LYS A 87 -19.17 -12.77 1.92
C LYS A 87 -18.48 -11.65 2.71
N GLY A 88 -19.21 -11.10 3.68
CA GLY A 88 -18.72 -10.00 4.51
C GLY A 88 -18.70 -8.67 3.77
N ASN A 89 -18.15 -7.67 4.43
CA ASN A 89 -18.10 -6.30 3.89
C ASN A 89 -17.16 -6.19 2.68
N TRP A 90 -16.02 -6.88 2.69
CA TRP A 90 -15.00 -6.79 1.66
C TRP A 90 -15.18 -7.79 0.50
N GLY A 91 -16.00 -8.83 0.70
CA GLY A 91 -16.16 -9.89 -0.28
C GLY A 91 -14.85 -10.66 -0.51
N ARG A 92 -14.55 -10.95 -1.77
CA ARG A 92 -13.28 -11.58 -2.15
C ARG A 92 -12.13 -10.61 -1.96
N THR A 93 -11.13 -11.04 -1.20
CA THR A 93 -10.07 -10.18 -0.68
C THR A 93 -8.73 -10.88 -0.70
N ILE A 94 -7.68 -10.13 -0.97
CA ILE A 94 -6.28 -10.56 -0.84
C ILE A 94 -5.57 -9.58 0.10
N ILE A 95 -4.77 -10.11 1.04
CA ILE A 95 -3.83 -9.32 1.84
C ILE A 95 -2.43 -9.84 1.58
N ILE A 96 -1.53 -8.93 1.22
CA ILE A 96 -0.12 -9.22 1.02
C ILE A 96 0.68 -8.58 2.16
N ALA A 97 1.51 -9.39 2.82
CA ALA A 97 2.50 -8.93 3.78
C ALA A 97 3.79 -8.57 3.04
N HIS A 98 4.23 -7.34 3.23
CA HIS A 98 5.47 -6.81 2.68
C HIS A 98 6.55 -6.71 3.75
N ASN A 99 7.72 -6.22 3.41
CA ASN A 99 8.80 -5.99 4.36
C ASN A 99 8.47 -4.84 5.33
N PHE A 100 9.17 -4.80 6.44
CA PHE A 100 9.16 -3.71 7.43
C PHE A 100 7.79 -3.45 8.09
N GLY A 101 6.89 -4.45 8.12
CA GLY A 101 5.57 -4.32 8.74
C GLY A 101 4.52 -3.65 7.85
N PHE A 102 4.80 -3.46 6.56
CA PHE A 102 3.80 -3.01 5.59
C PHE A 102 2.90 -4.16 5.13
N GLU A 103 1.64 -3.86 4.92
CA GLU A 103 0.67 -4.75 4.27
C GLU A 103 -0.19 -3.95 3.28
N THR A 104 -0.67 -4.63 2.25
CA THR A 104 -1.68 -4.09 1.33
C THR A 104 -2.89 -4.98 1.25
N VAL A 105 -4.06 -4.37 1.13
CA VAL A 105 -5.36 -5.04 1.04
C VAL A 105 -6.00 -4.71 -0.29
N TYR A 106 -6.52 -5.74 -0.94
CA TYR A 106 -7.22 -5.65 -2.23
C TYR A 106 -8.58 -6.33 -2.07
N ALA A 107 -9.66 -5.56 -2.07
CA ALA A 107 -11.00 -6.06 -1.76
C ALA A 107 -12.00 -5.85 -2.90
N HIS A 108 -13.20 -6.41 -2.74
CA HIS A 108 -14.29 -6.45 -3.71
C HIS A 108 -13.90 -7.13 -5.03
N LEU A 109 -13.00 -8.13 -4.95
CA LEU A 109 -12.48 -8.82 -6.12
C LEU A 109 -13.53 -9.72 -6.78
N LYS A 110 -13.38 -9.94 -8.09
CA LYS A 110 -14.07 -11.00 -8.82
C LYS A 110 -13.43 -12.35 -8.55
N LYS A 111 -12.08 -12.38 -8.53
CA LYS A 111 -11.32 -13.62 -8.39
C LYS A 111 -9.90 -13.33 -7.88
N SER A 112 -9.40 -14.17 -6.97
CA SER A 112 -7.98 -14.25 -6.66
C SER A 112 -7.28 -15.13 -7.69
N LYS A 113 -6.07 -14.75 -8.08
CA LYS A 113 -5.15 -15.56 -8.90
C LYS A 113 -4.00 -16.13 -8.08
N VAL A 114 -3.98 -15.88 -6.79
CA VAL A 114 -2.95 -16.29 -5.85
C VAL A 114 -3.57 -16.99 -4.65
N LYS A 115 -2.77 -17.71 -3.91
CA LYS A 115 -3.13 -18.41 -2.67
C LYS A 115 -2.20 -18.00 -1.53
N VAL A 116 -2.63 -18.25 -0.29
CA VAL A 116 -1.81 -18.00 0.91
C VAL A 116 -0.47 -18.73 0.79
N GLY A 117 0.62 -18.01 1.09
CA GLY A 117 1.98 -18.50 1.01
C GLY A 117 2.70 -18.20 -0.31
N ASP A 118 1.99 -17.78 -1.36
CA ASP A 118 2.62 -17.40 -2.62
C ASP A 118 3.56 -16.21 -2.43
N VAL A 119 4.76 -16.32 -2.98
CA VAL A 119 5.74 -15.23 -3.05
C VAL A 119 5.41 -14.34 -4.23
N ILE A 120 5.29 -13.05 -3.97
CA ILE A 120 4.82 -12.05 -4.93
C ILE A 120 5.94 -11.03 -5.18
N LYS A 121 6.11 -10.67 -6.44
CA LYS A 121 6.94 -9.54 -6.87
C LYS A 121 6.06 -8.34 -7.18
N LYS A 122 6.57 -7.14 -6.91
CA LYS A 122 5.91 -5.91 -7.36
C LYS A 122 5.57 -5.98 -8.84
N GLY A 123 4.32 -5.66 -9.17
CA GLY A 123 3.81 -5.71 -10.54
C GLY A 123 3.21 -7.05 -10.96
N ASP A 124 3.30 -8.08 -10.13
CA ASP A 124 2.61 -9.36 -10.40
C ASP A 124 1.09 -9.17 -10.38
N ILE A 125 0.41 -9.86 -11.28
CA ILE A 125 -1.05 -9.91 -11.29
C ILE A 125 -1.51 -10.85 -10.19
N ILE A 126 -2.25 -10.33 -9.21
CA ILE A 126 -2.70 -11.09 -8.04
C ILE A 126 -4.18 -11.46 -8.11
N GLY A 127 -4.97 -10.79 -8.93
CA GLY A 127 -6.40 -11.03 -9.04
C GLY A 127 -7.07 -10.17 -10.09
N LEU A 128 -8.39 -10.26 -10.12
CA LEU A 128 -9.26 -9.49 -10.99
C LEU A 128 -10.24 -8.68 -10.13
N SER A 129 -10.43 -7.42 -10.45
CA SER A 129 -11.40 -6.55 -9.79
C SER A 129 -12.84 -7.01 -10.04
N GLY A 130 -13.74 -6.66 -9.13
CA GLY A 130 -15.14 -7.09 -9.17
C GLY A 130 -16.08 -6.13 -8.49
N ASN A 131 -17.10 -6.72 -7.86
CA ASN A 131 -18.12 -6.03 -7.10
C ASN A 131 -18.63 -6.91 -5.95
N SER A 132 -17.78 -7.76 -5.39
CA SER A 132 -18.14 -8.68 -4.31
C SER A 132 -18.19 -7.95 -2.97
N GLY A 133 -18.85 -8.58 -1.98
CA GLY A 133 -19.06 -7.99 -0.68
C GLY A 133 -20.09 -6.84 -0.69
N ARG A 134 -19.99 -5.96 0.28
CA ARG A 134 -20.86 -4.78 0.39
C ARG A 134 -20.35 -3.65 -0.52
N SER A 135 -20.70 -3.74 -1.79
CA SER A 135 -20.29 -2.79 -2.82
C SER A 135 -21.48 -2.38 -3.71
N THR A 136 -21.59 -1.09 -4.00
CA THR A 136 -22.68 -0.51 -4.80
C THR A 136 -22.37 -0.43 -6.29
N GLY A 137 -21.14 -0.78 -6.69
CA GLY A 137 -20.71 -0.77 -8.09
C GLY A 137 -19.29 -1.26 -8.25
N PRO A 138 -18.90 -1.69 -9.47
CA PRO A 138 -17.57 -2.24 -9.72
C PRO A 138 -16.46 -1.26 -9.38
N HIS A 139 -15.58 -1.64 -8.46
CA HIS A 139 -14.40 -0.89 -8.05
C HIS A 139 -13.39 -1.80 -7.32
N LEU A 140 -12.17 -1.32 -7.16
CA LEU A 140 -11.18 -1.90 -6.27
C LEU A 140 -11.12 -1.06 -4.99
N HIS A 141 -11.26 -1.70 -3.85
CA HIS A 141 -10.89 -1.11 -2.55
C HIS A 141 -9.46 -1.50 -2.23
N TYR A 142 -8.60 -0.51 -1.98
CA TYR A 142 -7.18 -0.67 -1.75
C TYR A 142 -6.75 0.00 -0.45
N GLU A 143 -6.01 -0.73 0.39
CA GLU A 143 -5.47 -0.22 1.66
C GLU A 143 -3.96 -0.39 1.72
N VAL A 144 -3.31 0.54 2.41
CA VAL A 144 -1.93 0.43 2.87
C VAL A 144 -1.93 0.46 4.39
N ARG A 145 -1.24 -0.50 5.00
CA ARG A 145 -1.09 -0.62 6.45
C ARG A 145 0.38 -0.67 6.82
N TYR A 146 0.70 -0.12 7.98
CA TYR A 146 2.03 -0.18 8.58
C TYR A 146 1.89 -0.46 10.08
N ALA A 147 2.55 -1.53 10.56
CA ALA A 147 2.47 -1.96 11.96
C ALA A 147 1.01 -1.97 12.48
N SER A 148 0.10 -2.61 11.72
CA SER A 148 -1.35 -2.70 11.96
C SER A 148 -2.10 -1.36 11.92
N ARG A 149 -1.46 -0.25 11.57
CA ARG A 149 -2.09 1.06 11.41
C ARG A 149 -2.48 1.30 9.95
N ILE A 150 -3.64 1.85 9.75
CA ILE A 150 -4.14 2.22 8.42
C ILE A 150 -3.52 3.55 8.01
N LEU A 151 -2.95 3.60 6.81
CA LEU A 151 -2.34 4.81 6.23
C LEU A 151 -3.12 5.25 4.99
N ASP A 152 -3.03 6.53 4.64
CA ASP A 152 -3.60 7.05 3.39
C ASP A 152 -2.86 6.47 2.18
N PRO A 153 -3.52 5.63 1.35
CA PRO A 153 -2.88 5.00 0.21
C PRO A 153 -2.45 5.99 -0.88
N SER A 154 -3.05 7.16 -0.95
CA SER A 154 -2.83 8.13 -2.04
C SER A 154 -1.38 8.60 -2.11
N THR A 155 -0.72 8.77 -0.96
CA THR A 155 0.69 9.17 -0.91
C THR A 155 1.62 8.07 -1.43
N PHE A 156 1.33 6.81 -1.12
CA PHE A 156 2.08 5.65 -1.64
C PHE A 156 1.85 5.45 -3.14
N MET A 157 0.61 5.62 -3.61
CA MET A 157 0.26 5.48 -5.04
C MET A 157 0.93 6.52 -5.92
N SER A 158 1.17 7.73 -5.43
CA SER A 158 1.85 8.82 -6.15
C SER A 158 3.36 8.84 -5.93
N TRP A 159 3.88 8.00 -5.03
CA TRP A 159 5.29 7.96 -4.68
C TRP A 159 6.14 7.34 -5.79
N ASN A 160 7.18 8.08 -6.23
CA ASN A 160 8.08 7.69 -7.30
C ASN A 160 9.46 8.36 -7.14
N MET A 161 10.39 8.07 -8.05
CA MET A 161 11.76 8.58 -8.01
C MET A 161 11.87 10.11 -8.04
N LYS A 162 10.91 10.81 -8.67
CA LYS A 162 10.94 12.29 -8.79
C LYS A 162 10.50 12.99 -7.50
N ASN A 163 9.70 12.31 -6.68
CA ASN A 163 9.11 12.90 -5.46
C ASN A 163 9.37 12.03 -4.22
N TYR A 164 10.41 11.18 -4.23
CA TYR A 164 10.60 10.18 -3.19
C TYR A 164 10.71 10.76 -1.77
N GLU A 165 11.21 11.99 -1.62
CA GLU A 165 11.35 12.65 -0.31
C GLU A 165 10.01 13.04 0.31
N ASN A 166 8.98 13.28 -0.51
CA ASN A 166 7.70 13.78 -0.03
C ASN A 166 6.99 12.81 0.92
N ILE A 167 7.24 11.50 0.80
CA ILE A 167 6.58 10.49 1.64
C ILE A 167 7.02 10.60 3.10
N PHE A 168 8.25 11.01 3.37
CA PHE A 168 8.80 11.12 4.71
C PHE A 168 8.09 12.17 5.56
N GLU A 169 7.63 13.23 4.93
CA GLU A 169 6.84 14.28 5.58
C GLU A 169 5.35 13.94 5.66
N LYS A 170 4.81 13.35 4.59
CA LYS A 170 3.38 13.02 4.50
C LYS A 170 2.99 11.82 5.37
N GLN A 171 3.89 10.86 5.57
CA GLN A 171 3.66 9.62 6.32
C GLN A 171 4.52 9.56 7.59
N ARG A 172 4.37 10.55 8.48
CA ARG A 172 5.14 10.67 9.73
C ARG A 172 4.92 9.53 10.74
N ARG A 173 3.89 8.72 10.55
CA ARG A 173 3.63 7.55 11.41
C ARG A 173 4.58 6.38 11.14
N VAL A 174 5.25 6.39 9.99
CA VAL A 174 6.28 5.41 9.63
C VAL A 174 7.61 5.86 10.24
N LYS A 175 8.31 4.93 10.89
CA LYS A 175 9.64 5.18 11.47
C LYS A 175 10.72 5.09 10.38
N TRP A 176 10.77 6.09 9.52
CA TRP A 176 11.62 6.10 8.33
C TRP A 176 13.12 6.00 8.63
N ASP A 177 13.61 6.63 9.70
CA ASP A 177 15.00 6.56 10.16
C ASP A 177 15.41 5.11 10.48
N SER A 178 14.63 4.42 11.29
CA SER A 178 14.86 3.02 11.62
C SER A 178 14.77 2.12 10.39
N LEU A 179 13.81 2.38 9.51
CA LEU A 179 13.59 1.62 8.29
C LEU A 179 14.75 1.81 7.29
N VAL A 180 15.24 3.03 7.10
CA VAL A 180 16.40 3.32 6.23
C VAL A 180 17.66 2.63 6.75
N ASN A 181 17.87 2.56 8.06
CA ASN A 181 19.00 1.83 8.66
C ASN A 181 18.93 0.33 8.36
N LEU A 182 17.74 -0.29 8.47
CA LEU A 182 17.53 -1.70 8.10
C LEU A 182 17.77 -1.93 6.61
N ILE A 183 17.27 -1.06 5.76
CA ILE A 183 17.49 -1.12 4.31
C ILE A 183 18.98 -1.00 3.97
N SER A 184 19.71 -0.10 4.63
CA SER A 184 21.14 0.07 4.42
C SER A 184 21.92 -1.23 4.70
N HIS A 185 21.49 -1.98 5.71
CA HIS A 185 22.08 -3.28 6.02
C HIS A 185 21.78 -4.31 4.91
N GLN A 186 20.53 -4.38 4.45
CA GLN A 186 20.11 -5.30 3.37
C GLN A 186 20.82 -5.00 2.05
N VAL A 187 20.96 -3.73 1.69
CA VAL A 187 21.63 -3.31 0.45
C VAL A 187 23.12 -3.70 0.50
N LYS A 188 23.78 -3.59 1.66
CA LYS A 188 25.17 -4.03 1.83
C LYS A 188 25.31 -5.55 1.65
N ILE A 189 24.42 -6.35 2.22
CA ILE A 189 24.44 -7.81 2.07
C ILE A 189 24.29 -8.20 0.58
N GLN A 190 23.36 -7.59 -0.14
CA GLN A 190 23.15 -7.87 -1.57
C GLN A 190 24.34 -7.48 -2.45
N ALA A 191 25.09 -6.46 -2.08
CA ALA A 191 26.28 -6.03 -2.81
C ALA A 191 27.49 -6.95 -2.62
N GLN A 192 27.45 -7.87 -1.62
CA GLN A 192 28.49 -8.84 -1.32
C GLN A 192 28.24 -10.23 -1.94
N GLN A 193 27.09 -10.44 -2.56
CA GLN A 193 26.70 -11.65 -3.29
C GLN A 193 26.94 -11.52 -4.79
#